data_200a287e2f53db72940bfb7a75ecc6cb
#
_entry.id   200a287e2f53db72940bfb7a75ecc6cb
#
_cell.length_a   1.000
_cell.length_b   1.000
_cell.length_c   1.000
_cell.angle_alpha   90.00
_cell.angle_beta   90.00
_cell.angle_gamma   90.00
#
_symmetry.space_group_name_H-M   'P 1'
#
loop_
_entity.id
_entity.type
_entity.pdbx_description
1 polymer ?
#
loop_
_entity_poly.entity_id
_entity_poly.type
_entity_poly.pdbx_seq_one_letter_code
_entity_poly.pdbx_strand_id
1 'polypeptide(L)'
;PIPKMFYSIYRVKEWDGKVADSEQYIELEDETINQDYADFFGVEVLNGSMLDEKDGKDMVVINEAAMKAFGWTQPIGKKMGKLGKQCIVKGVIKNISYNAPIHPVAPAMFHLPDSRDRGGIIFKVKEGTWNIVSEKIKAEVNKVNPNAELMLSNIEEVYDAYMKSERTLCKLL
;
A
#
# COMPACT_ATOMS: atom_id res chain seq x y z
N PRO A 1 3.14 12.32 1.32
CA PRO A 1 3.32 10.89 1.53
C PRO A 1 1.97 10.22 1.75
N ILE A 2 1.85 9.02 1.24
CA ILE A 2 0.65 8.20 1.39
C ILE A 2 0.85 7.34 2.66
N PRO A 3 -0.14 7.24 3.55
CA PRO A 3 0.03 6.40 4.73
C PRO A 3 0.08 4.93 4.35
N LYS A 4 1.08 4.23 4.88
CA LYS A 4 1.15 2.77 4.80
C LYS A 4 0.22 2.21 5.88
N MET A 5 -0.87 1.58 5.47
CA MET A 5 -1.86 1.11 6.43
C MET A 5 -1.46 -0.21 7.07
N PHE A 6 -1.39 -1.26 6.30
CA PHE A 6 -0.95 -2.58 6.75
C PHE A 6 -0.26 -3.27 5.60
N TYR A 7 0.87 -3.89 5.86
CA TYR A 7 1.57 -4.70 4.88
C TYR A 7 2.16 -5.93 5.54
N SER A 8 2.31 -6.96 4.75
CA SER A 8 3.14 -8.11 5.10
C SER A 8 4.25 -8.26 4.06
N ILE A 9 5.35 -8.86 4.45
CA ILE A 9 6.42 -9.20 3.51
C ILE A 9 6.20 -10.63 3.06
N TYR A 10 6.15 -10.83 1.76
CA TYR A 10 5.99 -12.13 1.16
C TYR A 10 7.17 -12.47 0.25
N ARG A 11 7.67 -13.71 0.34
CA ARG A 11 8.72 -14.22 -0.53
C ARG A 11 8.13 -15.00 -1.69
N VAL A 12 8.19 -14.42 -2.88
CA VAL A 12 7.79 -15.08 -4.12
C VAL A 12 8.94 -15.97 -4.57
N LYS A 13 8.66 -17.27 -4.65
CA LYS A 13 9.64 -18.28 -5.09
C LYS A 13 9.43 -18.74 -6.52
N GLU A 14 8.23 -18.53 -7.08
CA GLU A 14 7.85 -18.95 -8.42
C GLU A 14 7.23 -17.78 -9.19
N TRP A 15 7.73 -17.50 -10.37
CA TRP A 15 7.20 -16.46 -11.28
C TRP A 15 7.56 -16.75 -12.73
N ASP A 16 6.80 -16.18 -13.65
CA ASP A 16 7.06 -16.29 -15.09
C ASP A 16 8.42 -15.68 -15.46
N GLY A 17 9.30 -16.49 -16.05
CA GLY A 17 10.65 -16.08 -16.43
C GLY A 17 11.71 -16.35 -15.37
N LYS A 18 11.36 -16.95 -14.23
CA LYS A 18 12.35 -17.47 -13.29
C LYS A 18 13.20 -18.57 -13.93
N VAL A 19 14.50 -18.55 -13.68
CA VAL A 19 15.40 -19.64 -14.10
C VAL A 19 15.00 -20.91 -13.34
N ALA A 20 14.84 -22.01 -14.07
CA ALA A 20 14.51 -23.30 -13.48
C ALA A 20 15.56 -23.70 -12.42
N ASP A 21 15.10 -24.36 -11.36
CA ASP A 21 15.92 -24.85 -10.24
C ASP A 21 16.73 -23.79 -9.48
N SER A 22 16.43 -22.51 -9.71
CA SER A 22 17.03 -21.42 -8.95
C SER A 22 16.40 -21.32 -7.56
N GLU A 23 17.22 -21.20 -6.51
CA GLU A 23 16.77 -20.90 -5.14
C GLU A 23 16.41 -19.41 -4.93
N GLN A 24 16.49 -18.60 -5.97
CA GLN A 24 16.16 -17.18 -5.90
C GLN A 24 14.71 -16.96 -5.46
N TYR A 25 14.50 -15.92 -4.70
CA TYR A 25 13.18 -15.40 -4.33
C TYR A 25 13.18 -13.88 -4.46
N ILE A 26 12.00 -13.31 -4.58
CA ILE A 26 11.78 -11.87 -4.55
C ILE A 26 10.91 -11.55 -3.34
N GLU A 27 11.36 -10.63 -2.49
CA GLU A 27 10.54 -10.12 -1.39
C GLU A 27 9.63 -9.03 -1.93
N LEU A 28 8.33 -9.19 -1.69
CA LEU A 28 7.31 -8.21 -2.00
C LEU A 28 6.62 -7.76 -0.72
N GLU A 29 6.39 -6.49 -0.61
CA GLU A 29 5.38 -5.96 0.29
C GLU A 29 4.01 -6.31 -0.28
N ASP A 30 3.16 -6.91 0.56
CA ASP A 30 1.81 -7.33 0.21
C ASP A 30 0.81 -6.40 0.89
N GLU A 31 0.11 -5.62 0.09
CA GLU A 31 -0.77 -4.54 0.54
C GLU A 31 -2.15 -4.66 -0.07
N THR A 32 -3.12 -4.00 0.54
CA THR A 32 -4.47 -3.87 -0.02
C THR A 32 -4.65 -2.51 -0.67
N ILE A 33 -5.31 -2.49 -1.82
CA ILE A 33 -5.69 -1.28 -2.54
C ILE A 33 -7.05 -1.47 -3.20
N ASN A 34 -7.85 -0.42 -3.23
CA ASN A 34 -9.06 -0.34 -4.05
C ASN A 34 -9.03 0.92 -4.92
N GLN A 35 -10.01 1.06 -5.81
CA GLN A 35 -10.10 2.20 -6.71
C GLN A 35 -10.25 3.52 -5.93
N ASP A 36 -11.08 3.54 -4.88
CA ASP A 36 -11.28 4.75 -4.07
C ASP A 36 -10.00 5.25 -3.42
N TYR A 37 -9.17 4.32 -2.91
CA TYR A 37 -7.85 4.66 -2.36
C TYR A 37 -6.92 5.22 -3.43
N ALA A 38 -6.90 4.58 -4.60
CA ALA A 38 -6.07 5.01 -5.72
C ALA A 38 -6.46 6.43 -6.19
N ASP A 39 -7.74 6.70 -6.33
CA ASP A 39 -8.26 8.00 -6.74
C ASP A 39 -8.00 9.08 -5.68
N PHE A 40 -8.21 8.75 -4.41
CA PHE A 40 -8.01 9.67 -3.30
C PHE A 40 -6.56 10.16 -3.20
N PHE A 41 -5.60 9.28 -3.43
CA PHE A 41 -4.17 9.60 -3.37
C PHE A 41 -3.56 9.93 -4.73
N GLY A 42 -4.31 9.84 -5.81
CA GLY A 42 -3.83 10.10 -7.16
C GLY A 42 -2.78 9.07 -7.62
N VAL A 43 -3.03 7.80 -7.34
CA VAL A 43 -2.14 6.72 -7.76
C VAL A 43 -2.12 6.61 -9.28
N GLU A 44 -0.95 6.73 -9.88
CA GLU A 44 -0.77 6.71 -11.33
C GLU A 44 -0.61 5.26 -11.83
N VAL A 45 -1.48 4.83 -12.72
CA VAL A 45 -1.37 3.54 -13.43
C VAL A 45 -0.49 3.73 -14.67
N LEU A 46 0.59 2.98 -14.76
CA LEU A 46 1.57 3.05 -15.86
C LEU A 46 1.26 2.07 -16.97
N ASN A 47 0.71 0.89 -16.61
CA ASN A 47 0.39 -0.16 -17.58
C ASN A 47 -0.79 -0.99 -17.06
N GLY A 48 -1.66 -1.46 -17.95
CA GLY A 48 -2.86 -2.23 -17.59
C GLY A 48 -3.93 -1.37 -16.93
N SER A 49 -4.52 -1.85 -15.85
CA SER A 49 -5.58 -1.16 -15.11
C SER A 49 -5.53 -1.46 -13.60
N MET A 50 -6.19 -0.61 -12.80
CA MET A 50 -6.43 -0.89 -11.40
C MET A 50 -7.36 -2.10 -11.23
N LEU A 51 -7.36 -2.63 -9.99
CA LEU A 51 -8.29 -3.66 -9.57
C LEU A 51 -9.69 -3.06 -9.40
N ASP A 52 -10.69 -3.81 -9.80
CA ASP A 52 -12.10 -3.51 -9.55
C ASP A 52 -12.79 -4.66 -8.80
N GLU A 53 -13.97 -4.42 -8.23
CA GLU A 53 -14.68 -5.38 -7.41
C GLU A 53 -15.06 -6.69 -8.14
N LYS A 54 -15.00 -6.70 -9.49
CA LYS A 54 -15.32 -7.87 -10.31
C LYS A 54 -14.09 -8.75 -10.55
N ASP A 55 -12.91 -8.27 -10.19
CA ASP A 55 -11.70 -9.04 -10.36
C ASP A 55 -11.65 -10.22 -9.40
N GLY A 56 -11.08 -11.31 -9.87
CA GLY A 56 -10.78 -12.48 -9.04
C GLY A 56 -9.75 -12.15 -7.95
N LYS A 57 -9.81 -12.88 -6.86
CA LYS A 57 -8.82 -12.75 -5.74
C LYS A 57 -7.39 -13.10 -6.12
N ASP A 58 -7.20 -13.65 -7.30
CA ASP A 58 -5.91 -13.96 -7.91
C ASP A 58 -5.35 -12.80 -8.74
N MET A 59 -6.14 -11.77 -9.01
CA MET A 59 -5.67 -10.59 -9.72
C MET A 59 -4.95 -9.65 -8.77
N VAL A 60 -3.80 -9.13 -9.24
CA VAL A 60 -2.97 -8.19 -8.48
C VAL A 60 -2.48 -7.05 -9.35
N VAL A 61 -2.20 -5.93 -8.70
CA VAL A 61 -1.44 -4.82 -9.27
C VAL A 61 -0.07 -4.83 -8.61
N ILE A 62 0.97 -4.46 -9.34
CA ILE A 62 2.34 -4.36 -8.81
C ILE A 62 2.88 -2.95 -9.01
N ASN A 63 3.91 -2.55 -8.26
CA ASN A 63 4.61 -1.30 -8.52
C ASN A 63 5.78 -1.47 -9.51
N GLU A 64 6.36 -0.36 -9.96
CA GLU A 64 7.53 -0.36 -10.85
C GLU A 64 8.71 -1.13 -10.26
N ALA A 65 8.91 -1.02 -8.93
CA ALA A 65 10.00 -1.71 -8.24
C ALA A 65 9.85 -3.23 -8.34
N ALA A 66 8.62 -3.75 -8.19
CA ALA A 66 8.33 -5.17 -8.35
C ALA A 66 8.50 -5.62 -9.81
N MET A 67 7.97 -4.84 -10.77
CA MET A 67 8.17 -5.13 -12.20
C MET A 67 9.66 -5.26 -12.53
N LYS A 68 10.49 -4.34 -12.01
CA LYS A 68 11.94 -4.37 -12.20
C LYS A 68 12.60 -5.55 -11.51
N ALA A 69 12.18 -5.89 -10.29
CA ALA A 69 12.72 -7.02 -9.53
C ALA A 69 12.46 -8.36 -10.23
N PHE A 70 11.30 -8.53 -10.87
CA PHE A 70 10.99 -9.69 -11.69
C PHE A 70 11.69 -9.69 -13.06
N GLY A 71 12.31 -8.60 -13.48
CA GLY A 71 12.91 -8.45 -14.81
C GLY A 71 11.87 -8.40 -15.94
N TRP A 72 10.62 -8.04 -15.64
CA TRP A 72 9.54 -8.03 -16.63
C TRP A 72 9.52 -6.72 -17.43
N THR A 73 9.51 -6.84 -18.76
CA THR A 73 9.27 -5.73 -19.69
C THR A 73 7.80 -5.65 -20.10
N GLN A 74 7.10 -6.77 -20.06
CA GLN A 74 5.67 -6.90 -20.34
C GLN A 74 5.02 -7.63 -19.16
N PRO A 75 4.64 -6.92 -18.09
CA PRO A 75 4.19 -7.53 -16.84
C PRO A 75 2.74 -8.00 -16.86
N ILE A 76 1.88 -7.43 -17.74
CA ILE A 76 0.45 -7.73 -17.75
C ILE A 76 0.21 -9.18 -18.15
N GLY A 77 -0.59 -9.88 -17.35
CA GLY A 77 -0.88 -11.31 -17.54
C GLY A 77 0.21 -12.25 -17.01
N LYS A 78 1.36 -11.74 -16.57
CA LYS A 78 2.40 -12.54 -15.92
C LYS A 78 1.90 -13.10 -14.59
N LYS A 79 2.44 -14.25 -14.25
CA LYS A 79 2.02 -15.02 -13.08
C LYS A 79 3.13 -15.11 -12.06
N MET A 80 2.74 -15.08 -10.79
CA MET A 80 3.63 -15.33 -9.65
C MET A 80 2.92 -16.13 -8.57
N GLY A 81 3.69 -16.92 -7.80
CA GLY A 81 3.16 -17.76 -6.73
C GLY A 81 3.01 -16.98 -5.43
N LYS A 82 1.85 -17.11 -4.76
CA LYS A 82 1.59 -16.59 -3.42
C LYS A 82 0.89 -17.64 -2.58
N LEU A 83 1.53 -18.14 -1.51
CA LEU A 83 0.95 -19.11 -0.56
C LEU A 83 0.31 -20.33 -1.24
N GLY A 84 0.98 -20.92 -2.23
CA GLY A 84 0.48 -22.07 -2.99
C GLY A 84 -0.62 -21.73 -4.01
N LYS A 85 -0.94 -20.45 -4.19
CA LYS A 85 -1.85 -19.94 -5.22
C LYS A 85 -1.08 -19.17 -6.28
N GLN A 86 -1.65 -19.05 -7.45
CA GLN A 86 -1.12 -18.25 -8.54
C GLN A 86 -1.79 -16.88 -8.52
N CYS A 87 -1.01 -15.80 -8.59
CA CYS A 87 -1.48 -14.45 -8.82
C CYS A 87 -1.16 -14.01 -10.23
N ILE A 88 -2.03 -13.20 -10.84
CA ILE A 88 -1.94 -12.70 -12.21
C ILE A 88 -1.85 -11.18 -12.18
N VAL A 89 -0.86 -10.61 -12.83
CA VAL A 89 -0.67 -9.16 -12.88
C VAL A 89 -1.68 -8.52 -13.83
N LYS A 90 -2.56 -7.65 -13.30
CA LYS A 90 -3.55 -6.86 -14.05
C LYS A 90 -3.02 -5.48 -14.41
N GLY A 91 -2.20 -4.89 -13.55
CA GLY A 91 -1.68 -3.55 -13.75
C GLY A 91 -0.35 -3.29 -13.08
N VAL A 92 0.29 -2.22 -13.51
CA VAL A 92 1.48 -1.66 -12.90
C VAL A 92 1.20 -0.22 -12.52
N ILE A 93 1.47 0.12 -11.27
CA ILE A 93 1.37 1.48 -10.75
C ILE A 93 2.75 2.08 -10.54
N LYS A 94 2.80 3.39 -10.58
CA LYS A 94 3.98 4.14 -10.19
C LYS A 94 4.36 3.85 -8.74
N ASN A 95 5.64 3.87 -8.46
CA ASN A 95 6.12 3.68 -7.10
C ASN A 95 5.46 4.67 -6.13
N ILE A 96 4.86 4.13 -5.08
CA ILE A 96 4.28 4.91 -3.99
C ILE A 96 5.34 5.05 -2.90
N SER A 97 5.66 6.27 -2.53
CA SER A 97 6.58 6.54 -1.42
C SER A 97 5.80 6.72 -0.13
N TYR A 98 5.90 5.75 0.76
CA TYR A 98 5.31 5.80 2.11
C TYR A 98 6.26 6.41 3.14
N ASN A 99 7.55 6.35 2.87
CA ASN A 99 8.63 6.75 3.77
C ASN A 99 9.30 8.03 3.26
N ALA A 100 10.24 8.52 4.04
CA ALA A 100 11.11 9.59 3.58
C ALA A 100 11.83 9.19 2.28
N PRO A 101 12.07 10.14 1.36
CA PRO A 101 12.63 9.88 0.04
C PRO A 101 14.06 9.31 0.04
N ILE A 102 14.65 9.13 1.21
CA ILE A 102 15.98 8.52 1.40
C ILE A 102 16.00 6.99 1.27
N HIS A 103 14.84 6.34 1.35
CA HIS A 103 14.77 4.89 1.20
C HIS A 103 14.24 4.52 -0.19
N PRO A 104 14.88 3.56 -0.88
CA PRO A 104 14.33 3.01 -2.11
C PRO A 104 12.92 2.46 -1.87
N VAL A 105 12.04 2.65 -2.83
CA VAL A 105 10.71 2.05 -2.75
C VAL A 105 10.85 0.54 -2.93
N ALA A 106 10.33 -0.20 -1.97
CA ALA A 106 10.35 -1.65 -2.01
C ALA A 106 9.46 -2.21 -3.13
N PRO A 107 9.80 -3.36 -3.70
CA PRO A 107 8.90 -4.11 -4.55
C PRO A 107 7.60 -4.44 -3.80
N ALA A 108 6.46 -4.13 -4.40
CA ALA A 108 5.16 -4.33 -3.76
C ALA A 108 4.14 -4.92 -4.74
N MET A 109 3.23 -5.72 -4.20
CA MET A 109 2.01 -6.14 -4.86
C MET A 109 0.80 -5.71 -4.06
N PHE A 110 -0.28 -5.44 -4.76
CA PHE A 110 -1.52 -4.94 -4.20
C PHE A 110 -2.67 -5.83 -4.64
N HIS A 111 -3.54 -6.15 -3.71
CA HIS A 111 -4.76 -6.91 -3.98
C HIS A 111 -5.99 -6.20 -3.40
N LEU A 112 -7.18 -6.60 -3.83
CA LEU A 112 -8.40 -6.07 -3.23
C LEU A 112 -8.51 -6.50 -1.77
N PRO A 113 -9.03 -5.63 -0.89
CA PRO A 113 -9.32 -6.00 0.49
C PRO A 113 -10.29 -7.17 0.55
N ASP A 114 -10.06 -8.08 1.49
CA ASP A 114 -11.02 -9.14 1.78
C ASP A 114 -11.78 -8.84 3.09
N SER A 115 -12.80 -9.64 3.41
CA SER A 115 -13.63 -9.44 4.60
C SER A 115 -12.88 -9.56 5.94
N ARG A 116 -11.63 -10.00 5.93
CA ARG A 116 -10.77 -10.11 7.12
C ARG A 116 -9.86 -8.91 7.30
N ASP A 117 -9.73 -8.09 6.26
CA ASP A 117 -8.90 -6.90 6.32
C ASP A 117 -9.58 -5.84 7.20
N ARG A 118 -8.82 -5.37 8.20
CA ARG A 118 -9.28 -4.27 9.04
C ARG A 118 -9.06 -2.98 8.28
N GLY A 119 -10.15 -2.40 7.79
CA GLY A 119 -10.13 -1.14 7.10
C GLY A 119 -10.08 0.05 8.05
N GLY A 120 -9.68 1.19 7.49
CA GLY A 120 -9.81 2.51 8.11
C GLY A 120 -10.51 3.46 7.15
N ILE A 121 -11.05 4.54 7.67
CA ILE A 121 -11.61 5.63 6.86
C ILE A 121 -10.56 6.73 6.78
N ILE A 122 -10.22 7.13 5.58
CA ILE A 122 -9.32 8.25 5.31
C ILE A 122 -10.15 9.41 4.79
N PHE A 123 -9.92 10.60 5.33
CA PHE A 123 -10.64 11.80 4.90
C PHE A 123 -9.72 13.02 4.88
N LYS A 124 -10.00 13.95 3.99
CA LYS A 124 -9.31 15.23 3.93
C LYS A 124 -10.02 16.24 4.80
N VAL A 125 -9.27 16.97 5.60
CA VAL A 125 -9.76 18.12 6.39
C VAL A 125 -9.14 19.40 5.88
N LYS A 126 -9.83 20.50 6.08
CA LYS A 126 -9.27 21.82 5.81
C LYS A 126 -8.09 22.07 6.74
N GLU A 127 -7.03 22.67 6.24
CA GLU A 127 -5.86 23.05 7.01
C GLU A 127 -6.25 23.80 8.30
N GLY A 128 -5.62 23.45 9.41
CA GLY A 128 -5.88 24.05 10.73
C GLY A 128 -7.18 23.60 11.41
N THR A 129 -8.00 22.74 10.80
CA THR A 129 -9.28 22.32 11.39
C THR A 129 -9.24 20.95 12.07
N TRP A 130 -8.09 20.30 12.13
CA TRP A 130 -7.95 18.94 12.66
C TRP A 130 -8.56 18.75 14.04
N ASN A 131 -8.23 19.63 15.01
CA ASN A 131 -8.73 19.50 16.38
C ASN A 131 -10.25 19.57 16.46
N ILE A 132 -10.86 20.47 15.69
CA ILE A 132 -12.33 20.64 15.68
C ILE A 132 -12.99 19.42 15.03
N VAL A 133 -12.43 18.93 13.91
CA VAL A 133 -12.99 17.80 13.17
C VAL A 133 -12.82 16.51 13.95
N SER A 134 -11.66 16.27 14.54
CA SER A 134 -11.39 15.05 15.33
C SER A 134 -12.34 14.95 16.54
N GLU A 135 -12.59 16.04 17.26
CA GLU A 135 -13.55 16.05 18.38
C GLU A 135 -14.99 15.79 17.92
N LYS A 136 -15.39 16.36 16.77
CA LYS A 136 -16.72 16.06 16.20
C LYS A 136 -16.86 14.59 15.81
N ILE A 137 -15.83 14.00 15.18
CA ILE A 137 -15.84 12.57 14.81
C ILE A 137 -15.97 11.71 16.07
N LYS A 138 -15.18 11.98 17.11
CA LYS A 138 -15.28 11.27 18.39
C LYS A 138 -16.70 11.37 18.98
N ALA A 139 -17.28 12.56 18.96
CA ALA A 139 -18.62 12.76 19.48
C ALA A 139 -19.68 11.99 18.69
N GLU A 140 -19.61 11.96 17.35
CA GLU A 140 -20.56 11.20 16.54
C GLU A 140 -20.39 9.70 16.69
N VAL A 141 -19.16 9.18 16.73
CA VAL A 141 -18.90 7.76 16.97
C VAL A 141 -19.43 7.34 18.34
N ASN A 142 -19.20 8.13 19.39
CA ASN A 142 -19.70 7.85 20.74
C ASN A 142 -21.23 7.80 20.82
N LYS A 143 -21.96 8.56 20.00
CA LYS A 143 -23.42 8.50 19.93
C LYS A 143 -23.90 7.15 19.37
N VAL A 144 -23.17 6.63 18.37
CA VAL A 144 -23.55 5.37 17.69
C VAL A 144 -23.07 4.16 18.51
N ASN A 145 -21.86 4.21 19.03
CA ASN A 145 -21.27 3.15 19.84
C ASN A 145 -20.36 3.74 20.92
N PRO A 146 -20.88 3.92 22.14
CA PRO A 146 -20.10 4.50 23.25
C PRO A 146 -18.88 3.66 23.68
N ASN A 147 -18.85 2.39 23.31
CA ASN A 147 -17.73 1.48 23.64
C ASN A 147 -16.76 1.27 22.47
N ALA A 148 -16.90 2.05 21.39
CA ALA A 148 -15.98 1.94 20.26
C ALA A 148 -14.60 2.49 20.62
N GLU A 149 -13.57 1.69 20.45
CA GLU A 149 -12.19 2.16 20.44
C GLU A 149 -11.91 2.87 19.12
N LEU A 150 -11.94 4.20 19.13
CA LEU A 150 -11.65 5.01 17.97
C LEU A 150 -10.21 5.49 17.99
N MET A 151 -9.42 4.99 17.04
CA MET A 151 -8.08 5.51 16.77
C MET A 151 -8.17 6.58 15.67
N LEU A 152 -7.88 7.82 16.00
CA LEU A 152 -7.76 8.93 15.07
C LEU A 152 -6.30 9.36 14.99
N SER A 153 -5.76 9.50 13.82
CA SER A 153 -4.40 10.02 13.61
C SER A 153 -4.39 11.07 12.52
N ASN A 154 -3.62 12.12 12.74
CA ASN A 154 -3.28 13.08 11.70
C ASN A 154 -2.04 12.59 10.96
N ILE A 155 -2.17 12.34 9.67
CA ILE A 155 -1.08 11.84 8.83
C ILE A 155 0.10 12.81 8.80
N GLU A 156 -0.15 14.13 8.82
CA GLU A 156 0.90 15.14 8.85
C GLU A 156 1.70 15.06 10.14
N GLU A 157 1.04 14.92 11.30
CA GLU A 157 1.72 14.79 12.60
C GLU A 157 2.56 13.51 12.68
N VAL A 158 2.04 12.39 12.16
CA VAL A 158 2.77 11.12 12.08
C VAL A 158 4.00 11.27 11.20
N TYR A 159 3.86 11.92 10.06
CA TYR A 159 4.97 12.18 9.14
C TYR A 159 6.01 13.12 9.72
N ASP A 160 5.58 14.20 10.36
CA ASP A 160 6.48 15.15 11.01
C ASP A 160 7.25 14.51 12.17
N ALA A 161 6.60 13.65 12.95
CA ALA A 161 7.27 12.89 14.00
C ALA A 161 8.35 11.97 13.44
N TYR A 162 8.06 11.29 12.32
CA TYR A 162 9.04 10.45 11.61
C TYR A 162 10.20 11.28 11.08
N MET A 163 9.93 12.39 10.38
CA MET A 163 10.95 13.26 9.80
C MET A 163 11.80 13.97 10.86
N LYS A 164 11.26 14.20 12.05
CA LYS A 164 12.00 14.83 13.15
C LYS A 164 13.16 13.96 13.64
N SER A 165 12.97 12.65 13.69
CA SER A 165 14.04 11.69 14.05
C SER A 165 15.16 11.72 13.01
N GLU A 166 14.83 11.70 11.72
CA GLU A 166 15.77 11.76 10.62
C GLU A 166 16.55 13.09 10.59
N ARG A 167 15.85 14.21 10.76
CA ARG A 167 16.50 15.54 10.85
C ARG A 167 17.43 15.67 12.03
N THR A 168 17.15 14.99 13.14
CA THR A 168 18.03 14.99 14.30
C THR A 168 19.30 14.20 14.03
N LEU A 169 19.20 13.06 13.38
CA LEU A 169 20.35 12.27 12.91
C LEU A 169 21.24 13.06 11.94
N CYS A 170 20.66 13.74 10.96
CA CYS A 170 21.41 14.59 10.00
C CYS A 170 22.11 15.80 10.64
N LYS A 171 21.72 16.23 11.84
CA LYS A 171 22.39 17.31 12.58
C LYS A 171 23.55 16.83 13.45
N LEU A 172 23.65 15.52 13.66
CA LEU A 172 24.71 14.91 14.48
C LEU A 172 25.89 14.39 13.63
N LEU A 173 25.75 14.40 12.31
CA LEU A 173 26.78 14.11 11.32
C LEU A 173 27.40 15.38 10.77
#